data_cab1f6fb4c4c3fb4120590f13d8f68e5
#
_entry.id   cab1f6fb4c4c3fb4120590f13d8f68e5
#
_cell.length_a   1.000
_cell.length_b   1.000
_cell.length_c   1.000
_cell.angle_alpha   90.00
_cell.angle_beta   90.00
_cell.angle_gamma   90.00
#
_symmetry.space_group_name_H-M   'P 1'
#
loop_
_entity.id
_entity.type
_entity.pdbx_description
1 polymer ?
#
loop_
_entity_poly.entity_id
_entity_poly.type
_entity_poly.pdbx_seq_one_letter_code
_entity_poly.pdbx_strand_id
1 'polypeptide(L)'
;GLVGSEMCIRDRLMDPATGNVTAKGLCERIGLDGRLTHKVPATGKKVEKDIPMPTHKEAIEAVMAILVDPADGVIKSVDEIDAVGHRVLHGGDKFVESCIIDEACKQAIRDCIPLGPLHNPANLMGIEACEKAMPGKPQVAVFDTAFHMTMPPKAYRYAIPTKYYTEDHLRRYGFHGTSHRFVSKRCIELMGGVENAHRVIVCHLGNGSSLSAVKDGKCQDTSMG
;
A
#
# COMPACT_ATOMS: atom_id res chain seq x y z
N GLY A 1 22.51 -9.71 0.43
CA GLY A 1 21.78 -9.04 -0.63
C GLY A 1 20.49 -8.47 -0.08
N LEU A 2 20.22 -7.21 -0.35
CA LEU A 2 18.93 -6.60 -0.08
C LEU A 2 17.87 -7.34 -0.94
N VAL A 3 17.07 -8.19 -0.31
CA VAL A 3 15.82 -8.64 -0.90
C VAL A 3 14.87 -7.46 -0.73
N GLY A 4 14.85 -6.58 -1.73
CA GLY A 4 13.98 -5.42 -1.74
C GLY A 4 12.52 -5.85 -1.76
N SER A 5 11.66 -5.04 -1.16
CA SER A 5 10.19 -5.22 -1.23
C SER A 5 9.66 -5.19 -2.67
N GLU A 6 10.46 -4.72 -3.61
CA GLU A 6 10.15 -4.60 -5.04
C GLU A 6 10.05 -5.95 -5.76
N MET A 7 10.68 -7.00 -5.21
CA MET A 7 10.62 -8.36 -5.76
C MET A 7 9.49 -9.21 -5.17
N CYS A 8 8.55 -8.59 -4.46
CA CYS A 8 7.48 -9.30 -3.74
C CYS A 8 6.13 -8.62 -3.91
N ILE A 9 5.09 -9.42 -4.12
CA ILE A 9 3.69 -8.98 -4.01
C ILE A 9 3.08 -9.64 -2.79
N ARG A 10 2.41 -8.86 -1.94
CA ARG A 10 1.55 -9.36 -0.87
C ARG A 10 0.12 -9.05 -1.18
N ASP A 11 -0.71 -10.07 -1.24
CA ASP A 11 -2.14 -9.96 -1.51
C ASP A 11 -3.01 -10.42 -0.34
N ARG A 12 -4.24 -9.95 -0.35
CA ARG A 12 -5.32 -10.42 0.53
C ARG A 12 -6.65 -10.32 -0.20
N LEU A 13 -7.41 -11.41 -0.16
CA LEU A 13 -8.84 -11.37 -0.45
C LEU A 13 -9.56 -11.19 0.88
N MET A 14 -10.40 -10.17 0.99
CA MET A 14 -11.07 -9.84 2.25
C MET A 14 -12.44 -9.22 2.01
N ASP A 15 -13.32 -9.43 2.96
CA ASP A 15 -14.58 -8.70 3.05
C ASP A 15 -14.33 -7.35 3.76
N PRO A 16 -14.51 -6.22 3.07
CA PRO A 16 -14.24 -4.90 3.64
C PRO A 16 -15.22 -4.50 4.76
N ALA A 17 -16.44 -5.08 4.78
CA ALA A 17 -17.46 -4.77 5.78
C ALA A 17 -17.11 -5.40 7.14
N THR A 18 -16.61 -6.63 7.13
CA THR A 18 -16.28 -7.38 8.35
C THR A 18 -14.78 -7.33 8.70
N GLY A 19 -13.93 -7.05 7.72
CA GLY A 19 -12.47 -7.17 7.83
C GLY A 19 -11.97 -8.62 7.80
N ASN A 20 -12.85 -9.59 7.53
CA ASN A 20 -12.46 -11.00 7.44
C ASN A 20 -11.57 -11.25 6.22
N VAL A 21 -10.43 -11.87 6.44
CA VAL A 21 -9.48 -12.26 5.38
C VAL A 21 -9.77 -13.69 4.97
N THR A 22 -10.28 -13.87 3.75
CA THR A 22 -10.61 -15.18 3.18
C THR A 22 -9.37 -15.89 2.67
N ALA A 23 -8.46 -15.15 2.02
CA ALA A 23 -7.16 -15.63 1.58
C ALA A 23 -6.09 -14.56 1.76
N LYS A 24 -4.86 -15.00 1.92
CA LYS A 24 -3.66 -14.13 1.87
C LYS A 24 -2.53 -14.83 1.16
N GLY A 25 -1.80 -14.08 0.36
CA GLY A 25 -0.71 -14.58 -0.46
C GLY A 25 0.56 -13.77 -0.37
N LEU A 26 1.59 -14.37 -0.90
CA LEU A 26 2.91 -13.77 -1.09
C LEU A 26 3.54 -14.36 -2.33
N CYS A 27 3.84 -13.51 -3.31
CA CYS A 27 4.73 -13.83 -4.40
C CYS A 27 6.10 -13.25 -4.09
N GLU A 28 7.12 -14.09 -4.05
CA GLU A 28 8.50 -13.72 -3.75
C GLU A 28 9.40 -14.04 -4.92
N ARG A 29 10.58 -13.39 -4.97
CA ARG A 29 11.62 -13.65 -5.96
C ARG A 29 11.14 -13.42 -7.40
N ILE A 30 10.27 -12.43 -7.59
CA ILE A 30 9.81 -12.01 -8.92
C ILE A 30 11.02 -11.53 -9.72
N GLY A 31 11.10 -11.96 -10.98
CA GLY A 31 12.28 -11.71 -11.83
C GLY A 31 13.42 -12.73 -11.68
N LEU A 32 13.26 -13.68 -10.77
CA LEU A 32 14.19 -14.80 -10.57
C LEU A 32 13.46 -16.13 -10.86
N ASP A 33 13.37 -16.98 -9.87
CA ASP A 33 12.76 -18.32 -9.96
C ASP A 33 11.30 -18.36 -9.46
N GLY A 34 10.82 -17.29 -8.82
CA GLY A 34 9.46 -17.12 -8.38
C GLY A 34 8.96 -18.15 -7.36
N ARG A 35 8.32 -17.68 -6.28
CA ARG A 35 7.64 -18.53 -5.31
C ARG A 35 6.32 -17.93 -4.88
N LEU A 36 5.23 -18.69 -5.01
CA LEU A 36 3.90 -18.34 -4.54
C LEU A 36 3.63 -19.06 -3.23
N THR A 37 3.23 -18.32 -2.21
CA THR A 37 2.63 -18.85 -0.98
C THR A 37 1.17 -18.39 -0.93
N HIS A 38 0.24 -19.32 -0.75
CA HIS A 38 -1.19 -19.07 -0.57
C HIS A 38 -1.67 -19.63 0.76
N LYS A 39 -2.43 -18.88 1.53
CA LYS A 39 -2.96 -19.27 2.85
C LYS A 39 -4.45 -18.97 2.94
N VAL A 40 -5.20 -19.93 3.45
CA VAL A 40 -6.63 -19.82 3.76
C VAL A 40 -6.78 -19.81 5.29
N PRO A 41 -6.97 -18.64 5.93
CA PRO A 41 -6.96 -18.53 7.40
C PRO A 41 -8.04 -19.38 8.07
N ALA A 42 -9.22 -19.50 7.48
CA ALA A 42 -10.35 -20.25 8.04
C ALA A 42 -10.06 -21.74 8.21
N THR A 43 -9.25 -22.34 7.35
CA THR A 43 -8.92 -23.77 7.38
C THR A 43 -7.50 -24.05 7.86
N GLY A 44 -6.68 -23.02 7.98
CA GLY A 44 -5.24 -23.15 8.24
C GLY A 44 -4.44 -23.70 7.05
N LYS A 45 -5.10 -23.91 5.89
CA LYS A 45 -4.44 -24.43 4.70
C LYS A 45 -3.34 -23.48 4.22
N LYS A 46 -2.18 -24.05 3.89
CA LYS A 46 -1.05 -23.35 3.28
C LYS A 46 -0.59 -24.14 2.07
N VAL A 47 -0.45 -23.45 0.94
CA VAL A 47 0.07 -23.97 -0.32
C VAL A 47 1.29 -23.17 -0.70
N GLU A 48 2.35 -23.83 -1.11
CA GLU A 48 3.57 -23.22 -1.63
C GLU A 48 3.89 -23.85 -2.99
N LYS A 49 4.13 -23.01 -3.99
CA LYS A 49 4.44 -23.45 -5.35
C LYS A 49 5.61 -22.62 -5.87
N ASP A 50 6.64 -23.28 -6.40
CA ASP A 50 7.68 -22.62 -7.16
C ASP A 50 7.16 -22.46 -8.60
N ILE A 51 6.97 -21.21 -9.02
CA ILE A 51 6.37 -20.85 -10.31
C ILE A 51 7.23 -19.74 -10.92
N PRO A 52 7.71 -19.87 -12.15
CA PRO A 52 8.41 -18.78 -12.81
C PRO A 52 7.55 -17.52 -12.88
N MET A 53 8.06 -16.43 -12.33
CA MET A 53 7.41 -15.11 -12.34
C MET A 53 8.42 -14.09 -12.87
N PRO A 54 8.65 -14.03 -14.20
CA PRO A 54 9.63 -13.10 -14.76
C PRO A 54 9.28 -11.64 -14.52
N THR A 55 7.99 -11.32 -14.36
CA THR A 55 7.53 -9.96 -14.03
C THR A 55 6.39 -9.98 -13.01
N HIS A 56 6.00 -8.79 -12.55
CA HIS A 56 4.84 -8.64 -11.67
C HIS A 56 3.52 -9.06 -12.33
N LYS A 57 3.45 -9.07 -13.67
CA LYS A 57 2.30 -9.54 -14.42
C LYS A 57 2.04 -11.02 -14.15
N GLU A 58 3.05 -11.88 -14.35
CA GLU A 58 2.93 -13.32 -14.10
C GLU A 58 2.66 -13.62 -12.61
N ALA A 59 3.19 -12.80 -11.72
CA ALA A 59 2.90 -12.93 -10.30
C ALA A 59 1.42 -12.65 -9.99
N ILE A 60 0.81 -11.61 -10.55
CA ILE A 60 -0.64 -11.32 -10.40
C ILE A 60 -1.47 -12.42 -11.07
N GLU A 61 -1.08 -12.90 -12.25
CA GLU A 61 -1.76 -14.03 -12.92
C GLU A 61 -1.74 -15.29 -12.03
N ALA A 62 -0.62 -15.59 -11.37
CA ALA A 62 -0.50 -16.70 -10.45
C ALA A 62 -1.40 -16.53 -9.20
N VAL A 63 -1.51 -15.31 -8.66
CA VAL A 63 -2.45 -15.00 -7.57
C VAL A 63 -3.89 -15.22 -8.02
N MET A 64 -4.28 -14.72 -9.19
CA MET A 64 -5.64 -14.93 -9.71
C MET A 64 -5.92 -16.42 -9.92
N ALA A 65 -4.98 -17.16 -10.50
CA ALA A 65 -5.14 -18.59 -10.74
C ALA A 65 -5.32 -19.38 -9.44
N ILE A 66 -4.56 -19.10 -8.40
CA ILE A 66 -4.68 -19.84 -7.12
C ILE A 66 -5.97 -19.48 -6.37
N LEU A 67 -6.48 -18.26 -6.51
CA LEU A 67 -7.74 -17.86 -5.86
C LEU A 67 -8.95 -18.64 -6.39
N VAL A 68 -8.95 -19.01 -7.68
CA VAL A 68 -10.02 -19.78 -8.34
C VAL A 68 -9.70 -21.27 -8.52
N ASP A 69 -8.57 -21.74 -8.00
CA ASP A 69 -8.17 -23.15 -8.13
C ASP A 69 -9.21 -24.07 -7.48
N PRO A 70 -9.68 -25.14 -8.14
CA PRO A 70 -10.71 -26.03 -7.59
C PRO A 70 -10.33 -26.72 -6.28
N ALA A 71 -9.04 -26.96 -6.04
CA ALA A 71 -8.55 -27.65 -4.85
C ALA A 71 -8.07 -26.68 -3.76
N ASP A 72 -7.43 -25.58 -4.16
CA ASP A 72 -6.71 -24.68 -3.26
C ASP A 72 -7.34 -23.29 -3.15
N GLY A 73 -8.26 -22.95 -4.06
CA GLY A 73 -8.89 -21.63 -4.13
C GLY A 73 -9.98 -21.39 -3.10
N VAL A 74 -10.48 -20.16 -3.07
CA VAL A 74 -11.49 -19.69 -2.13
C VAL A 74 -12.69 -19.01 -2.81
N ILE A 75 -12.62 -18.77 -4.12
CA ILE A 75 -13.68 -18.23 -4.97
C ILE A 75 -13.82 -19.10 -6.22
N LYS A 76 -14.98 -19.04 -6.87
CA LYS A 76 -15.25 -19.82 -8.09
C LYS A 76 -14.85 -19.07 -9.36
N SER A 77 -14.87 -17.74 -9.32
CA SER A 77 -14.55 -16.85 -10.43
C SER A 77 -13.96 -15.57 -9.90
N VAL A 78 -13.09 -14.95 -10.68
CA VAL A 78 -12.58 -13.58 -10.43
C VAL A 78 -13.70 -12.54 -10.45
N ASP A 79 -14.87 -12.86 -10.99
CA ASP A 79 -16.05 -12.00 -10.97
C ASP A 79 -16.58 -11.74 -9.56
N GLU A 80 -16.29 -12.62 -8.61
CA GLU A 80 -16.62 -12.44 -7.20
C GLU A 80 -15.79 -11.36 -6.50
N ILE A 81 -14.74 -10.85 -7.16
CA ILE A 81 -13.95 -9.71 -6.67
C ILE A 81 -14.64 -8.42 -7.10
N ASP A 82 -15.08 -7.61 -6.15
CA ASP A 82 -15.79 -6.35 -6.42
C ASP A 82 -14.86 -5.20 -6.77
N ALA A 83 -13.70 -5.13 -6.13
CA ALA A 83 -12.72 -4.04 -6.31
C ALA A 83 -11.30 -4.49 -5.91
N VAL A 84 -10.30 -3.72 -6.35
CA VAL A 84 -8.89 -3.94 -6.00
C VAL A 84 -8.33 -2.71 -5.30
N GLY A 85 -7.76 -2.89 -4.11
CA GLY A 85 -7.03 -1.85 -3.39
C GLY A 85 -5.52 -2.01 -3.57
N HIS A 86 -4.84 -0.93 -3.96
CA HIS A 86 -3.39 -0.91 -4.13
C HIS A 86 -2.74 0.01 -3.10
N ARG A 87 -1.75 -0.51 -2.37
CA ARG A 87 -0.82 0.34 -1.67
C ARG A 87 0.12 0.98 -2.68
N VAL A 88 0.16 2.31 -2.70
CA VAL A 88 1.08 3.11 -3.51
C VAL A 88 1.98 3.91 -2.59
N LEU A 89 3.29 3.88 -2.82
CA LEU A 89 4.22 4.56 -1.93
C LEU A 89 4.00 6.07 -1.96
N HIS A 90 4.16 6.69 -3.13
CA HIS A 90 4.24 8.14 -3.23
C HIS A 90 3.15 8.73 -4.11
N GLY A 91 2.33 9.58 -3.52
CA GLY A 91 1.26 10.34 -4.20
C GLY A 91 1.60 11.82 -4.42
N GLY A 92 2.82 12.23 -4.08
CA GLY A 92 3.21 13.65 -4.12
C GLY A 92 2.40 14.50 -3.15
N ASP A 93 2.23 15.74 -3.50
CA ASP A 93 1.37 16.71 -2.81
C ASP A 93 -0.06 16.77 -3.41
N LYS A 94 -0.32 15.97 -4.47
CA LYS A 94 -1.60 15.95 -5.18
C LYS A 94 -2.67 15.11 -4.47
N PHE A 95 -2.26 14.07 -3.72
CA PHE A 95 -3.18 13.14 -3.08
C PHE A 95 -3.13 13.25 -1.56
N VAL A 96 -4.22 13.71 -0.98
CA VAL A 96 -4.43 13.84 0.48
C VAL A 96 -5.26 12.69 1.05
N GLU A 97 -5.82 11.84 0.17
CA GLU A 97 -6.65 10.67 0.51
C GLU A 97 -6.56 9.60 -0.59
N SER A 98 -7.20 8.47 -0.36
CA SER A 98 -7.31 7.41 -1.35
C SER A 98 -8.20 7.86 -2.52
N CYS A 99 -7.91 7.40 -3.73
CA CYS A 99 -8.70 7.72 -4.92
C CYS A 99 -8.95 6.50 -5.81
N ILE A 100 -10.01 6.57 -6.61
CA ILE A 100 -10.20 5.62 -7.71
C ILE A 100 -9.11 5.85 -8.74
N ILE A 101 -8.53 4.77 -9.23
CA ILE A 101 -7.46 4.83 -10.23
C ILE A 101 -8.07 5.07 -11.60
N ASP A 102 -7.68 6.16 -12.20
CA ASP A 102 -7.90 6.52 -13.59
C ASP A 102 -6.56 6.89 -14.26
N GLU A 103 -6.58 7.30 -15.52
CA GLU A 103 -5.33 7.68 -16.20
C GLU A 103 -4.65 8.90 -15.55
N ALA A 104 -5.43 9.84 -14.99
CA ALA A 104 -4.86 10.99 -14.29
C ALA A 104 -4.15 10.57 -13.00
N CYS A 105 -4.73 9.63 -12.25
CA CYS A 105 -4.10 9.03 -11.07
C CYS A 105 -2.81 8.29 -11.45
N LYS A 106 -2.83 7.45 -12.50
CA LYS A 106 -1.63 6.74 -12.98
C LYS A 106 -0.54 7.72 -13.44
N GLN A 107 -0.91 8.79 -14.13
CA GLN A 107 0.06 9.80 -14.54
C GLN A 107 0.69 10.51 -13.33
N ALA A 108 -0.09 10.86 -12.33
CA ALA A 108 0.43 11.47 -11.10
C ALA A 108 1.36 10.53 -10.32
N ILE A 109 1.09 9.20 -10.32
CA ILE A 109 2.00 8.21 -9.75
C ILE A 109 3.30 8.14 -10.56
N ARG A 110 3.24 8.25 -11.90
CA ARG A 110 4.44 8.33 -12.77
C ARG A 110 5.27 9.57 -12.48
N ASP A 111 4.62 10.73 -12.33
CA ASP A 111 5.28 12.00 -12.01
C ASP A 111 6.05 11.93 -10.67
N CYS A 112 5.57 11.08 -9.75
CA CYS A 112 6.22 10.85 -8.46
C CYS A 112 7.35 9.79 -8.49
N ILE A 113 7.69 9.20 -9.63
CA ILE A 113 8.80 8.23 -9.74
C ILE A 113 10.12 8.82 -9.26
N PRO A 114 10.51 10.06 -9.59
CA PRO A 114 11.73 10.65 -9.05
C PRO A 114 11.80 10.73 -7.53
N LEU A 115 10.64 10.83 -6.86
CA LEU A 115 10.51 10.88 -5.40
C LEU A 115 10.45 9.48 -4.76
N GLY A 116 10.05 8.45 -5.53
CA GLY A 116 9.93 7.08 -5.08
C GLY A 116 10.41 6.06 -6.12
N PRO A 117 11.68 6.15 -6.59
CA PRO A 117 12.15 5.40 -7.76
C PRO A 117 12.18 3.88 -7.55
N LEU A 118 12.24 3.43 -6.31
CA LEU A 118 12.28 2.00 -5.97
C LEU A 118 10.90 1.35 -5.91
N HIS A 119 9.83 2.13 -5.69
CA HIS A 119 8.50 1.57 -5.40
C HIS A 119 7.44 1.96 -6.43
N ASN A 120 7.38 3.25 -6.82
CA ASN A 120 6.32 3.72 -7.73
C ASN A 120 6.27 2.99 -9.07
N PRO A 121 7.41 2.64 -9.72
CA PRO A 121 7.37 1.82 -10.94
C PRO A 121 6.72 0.45 -10.71
N ALA A 122 7.08 -0.25 -9.63
CA ALA A 122 6.50 -1.54 -9.28
C ALA A 122 5.00 -1.42 -8.92
N ASN A 123 4.59 -0.33 -8.24
CA ASN A 123 3.19 -0.07 -7.95
C ASN A 123 2.37 0.10 -9.25
N LEU A 124 2.87 0.87 -10.21
CA LEU A 124 2.22 1.02 -11.52
C LEU A 124 2.11 -0.30 -12.27
N MET A 125 3.19 -1.10 -12.32
CA MET A 125 3.14 -2.42 -12.94
C MET A 125 2.09 -3.34 -12.30
N GLY A 126 1.96 -3.30 -10.97
CA GLY A 126 0.93 -4.05 -10.25
C GLY A 126 -0.49 -3.58 -10.59
N ILE A 127 -0.73 -2.28 -10.67
CA ILE A 127 -2.00 -1.69 -11.08
C ILE A 127 -2.36 -2.13 -12.51
N GLU A 128 -1.45 -1.93 -13.47
CA GLU A 128 -1.66 -2.27 -14.88
C GLU A 128 -1.86 -3.79 -15.09
N ALA A 129 -1.19 -4.62 -14.30
CA ALA A 129 -1.39 -6.07 -14.32
C ALA A 129 -2.79 -6.45 -13.81
N CYS A 130 -3.27 -5.84 -12.73
CA CYS A 130 -4.62 -6.05 -12.23
C CYS A 130 -5.71 -5.54 -13.20
N GLU A 131 -5.49 -4.40 -13.87
CA GLU A 131 -6.40 -3.90 -14.91
C GLU A 131 -6.57 -4.90 -16.06
N LYS A 132 -5.47 -5.55 -16.47
CA LYS A 132 -5.49 -6.58 -17.51
C LYS A 132 -6.12 -7.89 -17.05
N ALA A 133 -5.86 -8.31 -15.82
CA ALA A 133 -6.39 -9.55 -15.24
C ALA A 133 -7.88 -9.44 -14.89
N MET A 134 -8.37 -8.25 -14.56
CA MET A 134 -9.74 -8.00 -14.12
C MET A 134 -10.31 -6.74 -14.83
N PRO A 135 -10.58 -6.81 -16.14
CA PRO A 135 -11.08 -5.67 -16.90
C PRO A 135 -12.40 -5.14 -16.31
N GLY A 136 -12.48 -3.80 -16.17
CA GLY A 136 -13.68 -3.12 -15.68
C GLY A 136 -13.90 -3.18 -14.16
N LYS A 137 -13.07 -3.88 -13.39
CA LYS A 137 -13.14 -3.84 -11.92
C LYS A 137 -12.57 -2.51 -11.40
N PRO A 138 -13.29 -1.83 -10.48
CA PRO A 138 -12.78 -0.63 -9.84
C PRO A 138 -11.47 -0.89 -9.10
N GLN A 139 -10.53 0.02 -9.24
CA GLN A 139 -9.25 -0.03 -8.53
C GLN A 139 -9.03 1.25 -7.73
N VAL A 140 -8.46 1.13 -6.54
CA VAL A 140 -8.27 2.22 -5.60
C VAL A 140 -6.81 2.31 -5.20
N ALA A 141 -6.23 3.50 -5.32
CA ALA A 141 -4.90 3.79 -4.79
C ALA A 141 -5.00 4.30 -3.35
N VAL A 142 -4.18 3.74 -2.47
CA VAL A 142 -4.01 4.14 -1.07
C VAL A 142 -2.56 4.56 -0.89
N PHE A 143 -2.33 5.86 -0.72
CA PHE A 143 -0.99 6.43 -0.69
C PHE A 143 -0.40 6.44 0.72
N ASP A 144 0.85 6.00 0.86
CA ASP A 144 1.58 6.07 2.13
C ASP A 144 1.79 7.51 2.60
N THR A 145 1.86 8.46 1.68
CA THR A 145 2.06 9.88 1.97
C THR A 145 0.79 10.60 2.43
N ALA A 146 -0.41 10.10 2.08
CA ALA A 146 -1.66 10.83 2.24
C ALA A 146 -1.97 11.23 3.69
N PHE A 147 -1.76 10.35 4.67
CA PHE A 147 -2.01 10.65 6.08
C PHE A 147 -1.17 11.81 6.60
N HIS A 148 0.04 11.98 6.06
CA HIS A 148 1.00 12.99 6.48
C HIS A 148 0.77 14.37 5.84
N MET A 149 -0.18 14.48 4.90
CA MET A 149 -0.48 15.75 4.23
C MET A 149 -1.14 16.78 5.16
N THR A 150 -1.54 16.38 6.36
CA THR A 150 -2.03 17.30 7.40
C THR A 150 -0.92 17.98 8.20
N MET A 151 0.35 17.64 7.97
CA MET A 151 1.48 18.30 8.63
C MET A 151 1.50 19.81 8.34
N PRO A 152 1.77 20.66 9.34
CA PRO A 152 1.91 22.09 9.12
C PRO A 152 3.22 22.42 8.38
N PRO A 153 3.31 23.58 7.68
CA PRO A 153 4.51 23.97 6.91
C PRO A 153 5.83 23.89 7.68
N LYS A 154 5.83 24.24 8.95
CA LYS A 154 7.01 24.15 9.82
C LYS A 154 7.54 22.72 10.04
N ALA A 155 6.70 21.70 9.82
CA ALA A 155 7.08 20.30 9.96
C ALA A 155 7.50 19.68 8.62
N TYR A 156 6.85 20.07 7.51
CA TYR A 156 7.16 19.44 6.22
C TYR A 156 8.21 20.21 5.39
N ARG A 157 8.44 21.51 5.64
CA ARG A 157 9.45 22.28 4.88
C ARG A 157 10.83 22.07 5.47
N TYR A 158 11.81 21.82 4.61
CA TYR A 158 13.21 21.80 4.98
C TYR A 158 13.79 23.23 5.05
N ALA A 159 14.80 23.44 5.89
CA ALA A 159 15.51 24.70 6.02
C ALA A 159 16.53 24.89 4.88
N ILE A 160 16.04 24.88 3.65
CA ILE A 160 16.79 25.08 2.41
C ILE A 160 16.10 26.18 1.58
N PRO A 161 16.73 26.73 0.53
CA PRO A 161 16.11 27.75 -0.30
C PRO A 161 14.73 27.33 -0.81
N THR A 162 13.76 28.26 -0.71
CA THR A 162 12.34 28.00 -1.01
C THR A 162 12.11 27.45 -2.43
N LYS A 163 12.95 27.79 -3.39
CA LYS A 163 12.86 27.30 -4.76
C LYS A 163 12.79 25.77 -4.86
N TYR A 164 13.52 25.05 -4.03
CA TYR A 164 13.50 23.58 -4.01
C TYR A 164 12.13 23.01 -3.59
N TYR A 165 11.40 23.73 -2.75
CA TYR A 165 10.03 23.37 -2.44
C TYR A 165 9.07 23.74 -3.57
N THR A 166 9.20 24.94 -4.15
CA THR A 166 8.26 25.47 -5.14
C THR A 166 8.46 24.90 -6.54
N GLU A 167 9.68 24.55 -6.91
CA GLU A 167 10.04 24.08 -8.24
C GLU A 167 10.27 22.57 -8.29
N ASP A 168 10.94 22.02 -7.26
CA ASP A 168 11.32 20.61 -7.22
C ASP A 168 10.44 19.77 -6.27
N HIS A 169 9.43 20.38 -5.63
CA HIS A 169 8.52 19.75 -4.65
C HIS A 169 9.25 19.04 -3.49
N LEU A 170 10.47 19.50 -3.14
CA LEU A 170 11.24 18.93 -2.05
C LEU A 170 10.67 19.36 -0.70
N ARG A 171 10.10 18.37 -0.01
CA ARG A 171 9.53 18.51 1.33
C ARG A 171 9.60 17.18 2.05
N ARG A 172 9.31 17.18 3.35
CA ARG A 172 8.99 15.93 4.07
C ARG A 172 7.58 15.47 3.68
N TYR A 173 7.46 14.27 3.13
CA TYR A 173 6.19 13.66 2.78
C TYR A 173 5.69 12.70 3.86
N GLY A 174 6.58 11.89 4.41
CA GLY A 174 6.25 10.82 5.34
C GLY A 174 5.72 9.57 4.64
N PHE A 175 5.98 8.42 5.25
CA PHE A 175 5.60 7.11 4.72
C PHE A 175 4.95 6.25 5.80
N HIS A 176 4.51 5.04 5.44
CA HIS A 176 3.72 4.15 6.30
C HIS A 176 2.39 4.78 6.78
N GLY A 177 1.87 5.77 6.03
CA GLY A 177 0.72 6.56 6.43
C GLY A 177 -0.53 5.75 6.70
N THR A 178 -0.77 4.69 5.93
CA THR A 178 -1.88 3.76 6.17
C THR A 178 -1.78 3.10 7.56
N SER A 179 -0.57 2.68 7.97
CA SER A 179 -0.32 2.13 9.30
C SER A 179 -0.50 3.17 10.40
N HIS A 180 0.08 4.34 10.23
CA HIS A 180 -0.03 5.44 11.19
C HIS A 180 -1.49 5.88 11.40
N ARG A 181 -2.24 6.00 10.31
CA ARG A 181 -3.67 6.32 10.34
C ARG A 181 -4.47 5.24 11.07
N PHE A 182 -4.26 3.98 10.72
CA PHE A 182 -4.99 2.87 11.32
C PHE A 182 -4.72 2.75 12.82
N VAL A 183 -3.44 2.75 13.22
CA VAL A 183 -3.03 2.56 14.62
C VAL A 183 -3.46 3.76 15.48
N SER A 184 -3.29 5.00 15.00
CA SER A 184 -3.74 6.17 15.73
C SER A 184 -5.26 6.20 15.91
N LYS A 185 -6.02 5.89 14.85
CA LYS A 185 -7.48 5.78 14.93
C LYS A 185 -7.90 4.72 15.95
N ARG A 186 -7.29 3.53 15.88
CA ARG A 186 -7.59 2.44 16.80
C ARG A 186 -7.23 2.78 18.25
N CYS A 187 -6.12 3.47 18.48
CA CYS A 187 -5.75 3.98 19.81
C CYS A 187 -6.81 4.93 20.36
N ILE A 188 -7.24 5.91 19.57
CA ILE A 188 -8.27 6.88 19.95
C ILE A 188 -9.59 6.17 20.30
N GLU A 189 -10.01 5.21 19.49
CA GLU A 189 -11.22 4.40 19.76
C GLU A 189 -11.13 3.64 21.09
N LEU A 190 -10.00 2.96 21.34
CA LEU A 190 -9.78 2.18 22.56
C LEU A 190 -9.69 3.07 23.81
N MET A 191 -9.26 4.32 23.67
CA MET A 191 -9.22 5.30 24.74
C MET A 191 -10.56 5.99 24.98
N GLY A 192 -11.60 5.65 24.21
CA GLY A 192 -12.95 6.19 24.36
C GLY A 192 -13.20 7.52 23.68
N GLY A 193 -12.32 7.94 22.77
CA GLY A 193 -12.49 9.15 21.97
C GLY A 193 -11.26 10.07 21.95
N VAL A 194 -11.33 11.09 21.10
CA VAL A 194 -10.23 12.03 20.89
C VAL A 194 -9.96 12.88 22.14
N GLU A 195 -10.98 13.14 22.95
CA GLU A 195 -10.90 13.86 24.21
C GLU A 195 -10.00 13.18 25.27
N ASN A 196 -9.83 11.86 25.15
CA ASN A 196 -8.97 11.06 26.02
C ASN A 196 -7.62 10.73 25.37
N ALA A 197 -7.48 10.98 24.06
CA ALA A 197 -6.29 10.68 23.27
C ALA A 197 -5.96 11.80 22.27
N HIS A 198 -5.87 13.03 22.76
CA HIS A 198 -5.54 14.22 21.97
C HIS A 198 -4.19 14.13 21.27
N ARG A 199 -3.20 13.48 21.89
CA ARG A 199 -1.82 13.39 21.41
C ARG A 199 -1.38 11.94 21.45
N VAL A 200 -1.11 11.39 20.29
CA VAL A 200 -0.69 10.00 20.10
C VAL A 200 0.63 9.98 19.37
N ILE A 201 1.57 9.18 19.83
CA ILE A 201 2.76 8.82 19.07
C ILE A 201 2.56 7.41 18.52
N VAL A 202 2.66 7.26 17.21
CA VAL A 202 2.60 5.96 16.56
C VAL A 202 4.00 5.55 16.14
N CYS A 203 4.42 4.35 16.54
CA CYS A 203 5.67 3.74 16.15
C CYS A 203 5.38 2.58 15.18
N HIS A 204 5.68 2.76 13.91
CA HIS A 204 5.70 1.68 12.92
C HIS A 204 7.10 1.08 12.89
N LEU A 205 7.26 -0.13 13.42
CA LEU A 205 8.55 -0.80 13.60
C LEU A 205 8.58 -2.08 12.75
N GLY A 206 8.98 -1.95 11.49
CA GLY A 206 9.16 -3.02 10.52
C GLY A 206 10.58 -3.02 9.93
N ASN A 207 10.77 -3.55 8.72
CA ASN A 207 12.03 -3.39 7.97
C ASN A 207 12.35 -1.91 7.73
N GLY A 208 11.34 -1.12 7.29
CA GLY A 208 11.35 0.32 7.42
C GLY A 208 10.72 0.69 8.76
N SER A 209 11.22 1.69 9.43
CA SER A 209 10.66 2.19 10.68
C SER A 209 10.43 3.70 10.62
N SER A 210 9.31 4.11 11.19
CA SER A 210 8.95 5.53 11.27
C SER A 210 8.08 5.79 12.51
N LEU A 211 8.18 7.01 13.03
CA LEU A 211 7.32 7.51 14.08
C LEU A 211 6.50 8.66 13.53
N SER A 212 5.27 8.81 14.00
CA SER A 212 4.47 10.01 13.72
C SER A 212 3.85 10.56 14.99
N ALA A 213 3.85 11.88 15.10
CA ALA A 213 3.15 12.64 16.09
C ALA A 213 1.75 12.97 15.55
N VAL A 214 0.72 12.52 16.24
CA VAL A 214 -0.68 12.71 15.85
C VAL A 214 -1.36 13.56 16.90
N LYS A 215 -2.07 14.60 16.47
CA LYS A 215 -2.91 15.42 17.33
C LYS A 215 -4.33 15.45 16.78
N ASP A 216 -5.29 15.11 17.59
CA ASP A 216 -6.72 15.10 17.24
C ASP A 216 -6.98 14.28 15.94
N GLY A 217 -6.30 13.13 15.80
CA GLY A 217 -6.40 12.25 14.64
C GLY A 217 -5.64 12.71 13.38
N LYS A 218 -4.94 13.85 13.43
CA LYS A 218 -4.18 14.42 12.29
C LYS A 218 -2.69 14.35 12.53
N CYS A 219 -1.93 13.94 11.53
CA CYS A 219 -0.48 13.94 11.59
C CYS A 219 0.07 15.36 11.72
N GLN A 220 0.97 15.57 12.67
CA GLN A 220 1.64 16.83 12.92
C GLN A 220 3.11 16.81 12.52
N ASP A 221 3.74 15.65 12.62
CA ASP A 221 5.13 15.43 12.26
C ASP A 221 5.40 13.93 12.06
N THR A 222 6.46 13.61 11.34
CA THR A 222 6.92 12.23 11.13
C THR A 222 8.43 12.16 11.01
N SER A 223 9.02 11.04 11.39
CA SER A 223 10.47 10.85 11.39
C SER A 223 11.05 10.44 10.02
N MET A 224 10.19 9.99 9.10
CA MET A 224 10.62 9.54 7.76
C MET A 224 10.21 10.58 6.72
N GLY A 225 11.20 11.13 6.03
CA GLY A 225 11.02 12.21 5.06
C GLY A 225 10.96 11.79 3.62
#